data_6dcde0d22a45dbc14be2b2c087c4c79b
#
_entry.id   6dcde0d22a45dbc14be2b2c087c4c79b
#
_cell.length_a   1.000
_cell.length_b   1.000
_cell.length_c   1.000
_cell.angle_alpha   90.00
_cell.angle_beta   90.00
_cell.angle_gamma   90.00
#
_symmetry.space_group_name_H-M   'P 1'
#
loop_
_entity.id
_entity.type
_entity.pdbx_description
1 polymer ?
#
loop_
_entity_poly.entity_id
_entity_poly.type
_entity_poly.pdbx_seq_one_letter_code
_entity_poly.pdbx_strand_id
1 'polypeptide(L)'
;MIQGISVGQQDHPAAGPAAWLAALGAAMAVAMALLMPGAAAAEGRLVAHLSSKAQADPPKGAEGLCRRYDWACARGSSARLTAEQIRMADKLNRRINASVRPVTDLAQYGREEHWALPTARGGDCEDIALLKKAELIRMGIAPDRLLLAEVLDRQRNNHAVLILRKDDGDYVLDNLTNRMLPWSQTPYTFLRMQDSSAPHRWKAVFAGGLFRG
;
A
#
# COMPACT_ATOMS: atom_id res chain seq x y z
N MET A 1 20.91 -42.01 71.89
CA MET A 1 21.12 -41.15 73.07
C MET A 1 20.09 -40.08 73.02
N ILE A 2 19.01 -40.27 73.75
CA ILE A 2 18.73 -39.74 75.08
C ILE A 2 18.29 -38.26 74.92
N GLN A 3 17.00 -38.09 75.11
CA GLN A 3 16.24 -37.35 76.12
C GLN A 3 16.18 -35.83 75.88
N GLY A 4 15.10 -35.14 76.20
CA GLY A 4 13.87 -35.34 76.93
C GLY A 4 13.06 -34.08 76.94
N ILE A 5 11.79 -34.16 76.83
CA ILE A 5 10.74 -33.94 77.87
C ILE A 5 10.78 -32.53 78.53
N SER A 6 9.65 -31.78 78.40
CA SER A 6 8.80 -31.24 79.48
C SER A 6 7.82 -30.21 78.93
N VAL A 7 6.55 -30.42 78.86
CA VAL A 7 5.36 -30.36 79.67
C VAL A 7 5.28 -29.10 80.56
N GLY A 8 4.22 -28.39 80.39
CA GLY A 8 3.72 -27.29 81.21
C GLY A 8 2.47 -26.67 80.63
N GLN A 9 1.49 -26.92 80.98
CA GLN A 9 0.12 -27.04 81.38
C GLN A 9 -0.42 -25.80 82.10
N GLN A 10 -1.60 -25.40 81.67
CA GLN A 10 -2.73 -24.71 82.34
C GLN A 10 -2.55 -23.22 82.68
N ASP A 11 -3.52 -22.37 82.36
CA ASP A 11 -4.81 -22.25 83.09
C ASP A 11 -5.76 -21.30 82.31
N HIS A 12 -7.05 -21.67 82.29
CA HIS A 12 -8.17 -20.75 82.12
C HIS A 12 -8.57 -20.16 83.44
N PRO A 13 -9.21 -18.96 83.51
CA PRO A 13 -10.67 -19.01 83.54
C PRO A 13 -11.42 -17.76 82.98
N ALA A 14 -12.69 -18.07 82.77
CA ALA A 14 -13.92 -17.39 83.08
C ALA A 14 -14.51 -16.32 82.23
N ALA A 15 -15.72 -16.61 81.93
CA ALA A 15 -16.72 -15.91 81.20
C ALA A 15 -17.29 -14.64 81.87
N GLY A 16 -17.81 -13.73 81.05
CA GLY A 16 -18.75 -12.71 81.49
C GLY A 16 -19.51 -12.13 80.25
N PRO A 17 -20.80 -11.85 80.38
CA PRO A 17 -21.70 -11.79 79.26
C PRO A 17 -22.08 -10.39 78.72
N ALA A 18 -22.62 -10.41 77.57
CA ALA A 18 -23.63 -9.50 77.00
C ALA A 18 -23.26 -8.09 76.62
N ALA A 19 -23.39 -7.84 75.35
CA ALA A 19 -24.25 -6.76 74.85
C ALA A 19 -24.45 -6.86 73.32
N TRP A 20 -25.65 -7.00 72.93
CA TRP A 20 -26.17 -6.96 71.59
C TRP A 20 -26.06 -5.53 71.03
N LEU A 21 -25.42 -5.32 69.85
CA LEU A 21 -25.78 -4.24 68.96
C LEU A 21 -25.53 -4.66 67.51
N ALA A 22 -26.62 -4.79 66.81
CA ALA A 22 -26.66 -4.98 65.38
C ALA A 22 -26.11 -3.73 64.68
N ALA A 23 -25.14 -3.93 63.81
CA ALA A 23 -24.79 -2.94 62.82
C ALA A 23 -24.76 -3.60 61.46
N LEU A 24 -25.78 -3.26 60.66
CA LEU A 24 -25.88 -3.52 59.25
C LEU A 24 -24.70 -2.84 58.53
N GLY A 25 -23.71 -3.58 58.18
CA GLY A 25 -22.64 -3.15 57.30
C GLY A 25 -22.98 -3.53 55.86
N ALA A 26 -23.46 -2.57 55.06
CA ALA A 26 -23.64 -2.73 53.66
C ALA A 26 -22.30 -2.98 52.99
N ALA A 27 -22.07 -4.18 52.47
CA ALA A 27 -20.93 -4.48 51.60
C ALA A 27 -21.15 -3.82 50.25
N MET A 28 -20.54 -2.64 50.04
CA MET A 28 -20.38 -2.04 48.70
C MET A 28 -19.34 -2.87 47.95
N ALA A 29 -19.84 -3.78 47.11
CA ALA A 29 -19.02 -4.40 46.05
C ALA A 29 -18.74 -3.34 44.97
N VAL A 30 -17.57 -2.71 45.04
CA VAL A 30 -17.07 -1.89 43.93
C VAL A 30 -16.72 -2.83 42.79
N ALA A 31 -17.63 -2.96 41.84
CA ALA A 31 -17.35 -3.59 40.56
C ALA A 31 -16.39 -2.67 39.79
N MET A 32 -15.11 -2.92 39.87
CA MET A 32 -14.09 -2.29 39.05
C MET A 32 -14.20 -2.87 37.66
N ALA A 33 -15.05 -2.27 36.82
CA ALA A 33 -15.13 -2.56 35.40
C ALA A 33 -13.78 -2.21 34.79
N LEU A 34 -12.96 -3.22 34.51
CA LEU A 34 -11.79 -3.12 33.65
C LEU A 34 -12.26 -2.68 32.27
N LEU A 35 -12.22 -1.39 32.01
CA LEU A 35 -12.26 -0.83 30.67
C LEU A 35 -11.00 -1.33 29.96
N MET A 36 -11.10 -2.50 29.33
CA MET A 36 -10.14 -2.91 28.32
C MET A 36 -10.23 -1.86 27.21
N PRO A 37 -9.16 -1.13 26.86
CA PRO A 37 -9.17 -0.39 25.64
C PRO A 37 -9.37 -1.41 24.52
N GLY A 38 -10.55 -1.40 23.90
CA GLY A 38 -10.80 -2.18 22.72
C GLY A 38 -9.69 -1.82 21.73
N ALA A 39 -8.87 -2.79 21.34
CA ALA A 39 -7.99 -2.66 20.20
C ALA A 39 -8.91 -2.29 19.04
N ALA A 40 -8.95 -0.99 18.70
CA ALA A 40 -9.54 -0.54 17.46
C ALA A 40 -8.74 -1.28 16.37
N ALA A 41 -9.32 -2.35 15.85
CA ALA A 41 -8.84 -2.95 14.63
C ALA A 41 -8.77 -1.79 13.65
N ALA A 42 -7.56 -1.44 13.22
CA ALA A 42 -7.38 -0.50 12.14
C ALA A 42 -8.10 -1.15 10.95
N GLU A 43 -9.36 -0.80 10.73
CA GLU A 43 -10.07 -1.13 9.52
C GLU A 43 -9.21 -0.61 8.39
N GLY A 44 -8.53 -1.53 7.71
CA GLY A 44 -7.73 -1.23 6.56
C GLY A 44 -8.64 -0.52 5.58
N ARG A 45 -8.54 0.81 5.52
CA ARG A 45 -9.33 1.64 4.62
C ARG A 45 -9.09 1.08 3.22
N LEU A 46 -10.10 0.43 2.64
CA LEU A 46 -10.01 -0.12 1.31
C LEU A 46 -9.54 1.00 0.38
N VAL A 47 -8.44 0.76 -0.29
CA VAL A 47 -7.92 1.66 -1.29
C VAL A 47 -8.82 1.51 -2.50
N ALA A 48 -9.52 2.57 -2.89
CA ALA A 48 -10.38 2.51 -4.06
C ALA A 48 -9.54 2.29 -5.33
N HIS A 49 -10.13 1.67 -6.34
CA HIS A 49 -9.57 1.67 -7.69
C HIS A 49 -9.76 3.04 -8.35
N LEU A 50 -8.80 3.43 -9.18
CA LEU A 50 -8.97 4.57 -10.06
C LEU A 50 -10.12 4.30 -11.04
N SER A 51 -11.13 5.16 -11.00
CA SER A 51 -12.29 5.06 -11.88
C SER A 51 -12.00 5.76 -13.20
N SER A 52 -12.15 5.02 -14.31
CA SER A 52 -12.07 5.61 -15.63
C SER A 52 -13.36 6.33 -15.99
N LYS A 53 -13.25 7.50 -16.65
CA LYS A 53 -14.38 8.35 -17.05
C LYS A 53 -14.80 8.12 -18.50
N ALA A 54 -13.87 8.32 -19.42
CA ALA A 54 -14.09 8.25 -20.84
C ALA A 54 -12.87 7.65 -21.54
N GLN A 55 -13.02 7.30 -22.82
CA GLN A 55 -11.86 6.98 -23.64
C GLN A 55 -11.01 8.23 -23.82
N ALA A 56 -9.69 8.06 -23.85
CA ALA A 56 -8.72 9.11 -24.09
C ALA A 56 -7.68 8.63 -25.10
N ASP A 57 -7.03 9.58 -25.75
CA ASP A 57 -5.84 9.30 -26.56
C ASP A 57 -4.67 8.91 -25.65
N PRO A 58 -3.69 8.14 -26.14
CA PRO A 58 -2.46 7.88 -25.42
C PRO A 58 -1.73 9.19 -25.06
N PRO A 59 -0.88 9.19 -24.04
CA PRO A 59 0.05 10.30 -23.82
C PRO A 59 0.92 10.57 -25.04
N LYS A 60 1.38 11.81 -25.20
CA LYS A 60 2.38 12.17 -26.21
C LYS A 60 3.60 11.24 -26.07
N GLY A 61 4.11 10.74 -27.19
CA GLY A 61 5.24 9.80 -27.22
C GLY A 61 4.88 8.33 -26.96
N ALA A 62 3.70 8.04 -26.43
CA ALA A 62 3.20 6.67 -26.22
C ALA A 62 2.50 6.08 -27.46
N GLU A 63 2.37 6.86 -28.56
CA GLU A 63 1.79 6.37 -29.80
C GLU A 63 2.60 5.19 -30.35
N GLY A 64 1.91 4.13 -30.73
CA GLY A 64 2.55 2.91 -31.21
C GLY A 64 3.29 2.08 -30.17
N LEU A 65 3.13 2.37 -28.87
CA LEU A 65 3.74 1.60 -27.78
C LEU A 65 3.47 0.10 -27.91
N CYS A 66 2.22 -0.29 -28.20
CA CYS A 66 1.83 -1.69 -28.37
C CYS A 66 2.45 -2.38 -29.59
N ARG A 67 2.88 -1.62 -30.59
CA ARG A 67 3.63 -2.18 -31.73
C ARG A 67 5.11 -2.37 -31.42
N ARG A 68 5.68 -1.50 -30.58
CA ARG A 68 7.08 -1.63 -30.12
C ARG A 68 7.21 -2.70 -29.04
N TYR A 69 6.21 -2.80 -28.17
CA TYR A 69 6.21 -3.68 -26.99
C TYR A 69 4.82 -4.31 -26.86
N ASP A 70 4.58 -5.41 -27.51
CA ASP A 70 3.29 -6.14 -27.49
C ASP A 70 2.89 -6.54 -26.06
N TRP A 71 3.86 -6.95 -25.25
CA TRP A 71 3.67 -7.28 -23.83
C TRP A 71 3.13 -6.10 -23.00
N ALA A 72 3.46 -4.84 -23.38
CA ALA A 72 2.98 -3.66 -22.66
C ALA A 72 1.46 -3.46 -22.76
N CYS A 73 0.86 -4.07 -23.78
CA CYS A 73 -0.57 -4.02 -24.06
C CYS A 73 -1.24 -5.39 -24.02
N ALA A 74 -0.53 -6.43 -23.58
CA ALA A 74 -1.05 -7.76 -23.45
C ALA A 74 -2.17 -7.84 -22.40
N ARG A 75 -3.07 -8.78 -22.60
CA ARG A 75 -4.03 -9.19 -21.58
C ARG A 75 -3.45 -10.33 -20.76
N GLY A 76 -3.76 -10.35 -19.47
CA GLY A 76 -3.39 -11.42 -18.57
C GLY A 76 -4.59 -12.20 -18.05
N SER A 77 -4.34 -13.13 -17.16
CA SER A 77 -5.37 -13.74 -16.37
C SER A 77 -5.70 -12.82 -15.19
N SER A 78 -6.98 -12.65 -14.88
CA SER A 78 -7.46 -11.86 -13.73
C SER A 78 -7.14 -12.50 -12.36
N ALA A 79 -6.14 -13.38 -12.30
CA ALA A 79 -5.72 -14.03 -11.06
C ALA A 79 -5.33 -13.01 -9.99
N ARG A 80 -5.68 -13.32 -8.76
CA ARG A 80 -5.31 -12.49 -7.60
C ARG A 80 -3.80 -12.45 -7.43
N LEU A 81 -3.29 -11.29 -7.04
CA LEU A 81 -1.89 -11.16 -6.67
C LEU A 81 -1.62 -11.85 -5.34
N THR A 82 -0.58 -12.65 -5.30
CA THR A 82 -0.11 -13.23 -4.03
C THR A 82 0.62 -12.17 -3.20
N ALA A 83 0.69 -12.38 -1.89
CA ALA A 83 1.48 -11.51 -1.01
C ALA A 83 2.97 -11.47 -1.42
N GLU A 84 3.48 -12.55 -2.00
CA GLU A 84 4.85 -12.61 -2.51
C GLU A 84 5.03 -11.73 -3.74
N GLN A 85 4.11 -11.78 -4.71
CA GLN A 85 4.14 -10.91 -5.89
C GLN A 85 4.06 -9.43 -5.52
N ILE A 86 3.28 -9.07 -4.50
CA ILE A 86 3.21 -7.70 -3.98
C ILE A 86 4.55 -7.26 -3.38
N ARG A 87 5.19 -8.12 -2.57
CA ARG A 87 6.52 -7.84 -2.02
C ARG A 87 7.59 -7.75 -3.11
N MET A 88 7.51 -8.60 -4.13
CA MET A 88 8.40 -8.52 -5.29
C MET A 88 8.26 -7.20 -6.04
N ALA A 89 7.04 -6.73 -6.24
CA ALA A 89 6.79 -5.46 -6.91
C ALA A 89 7.40 -4.28 -6.14
N ASP A 90 7.24 -4.23 -4.83
CA ASP A 90 7.84 -3.21 -3.97
C ASP A 90 9.37 -3.27 -3.99
N LYS A 91 9.97 -4.47 -3.90
CA LYS A 91 11.41 -4.65 -3.99
C LYS A 91 11.97 -4.26 -5.37
N LEU A 92 11.25 -4.64 -6.44
CA LEU A 92 11.61 -4.27 -7.80
C LEU A 92 11.58 -2.75 -8.00
N ASN A 93 10.54 -2.08 -7.51
CA ASN A 93 10.43 -0.62 -7.57
C ASN A 93 11.68 0.06 -7.04
N ARG A 94 12.10 -0.29 -5.83
CA ARG A 94 13.32 0.25 -5.21
C ARG A 94 14.58 -0.07 -6.00
N ARG A 95 14.72 -1.30 -6.49
CA ARG A 95 15.88 -1.75 -7.26
C ARG A 95 16.03 -0.95 -8.56
N ILE A 96 14.95 -0.80 -9.33
CA ILE A 96 14.98 -0.07 -10.59
C ILE A 96 15.27 1.41 -10.34
N ASN A 97 14.62 2.03 -9.34
CA ASN A 97 14.89 3.42 -8.98
C ASN A 97 16.37 3.67 -8.64
N ALA A 98 17.04 2.70 -8.00
CA ALA A 98 18.45 2.81 -7.65
C ALA A 98 19.40 2.53 -8.84
N SER A 99 18.94 1.84 -9.89
CA SER A 99 19.81 1.34 -10.97
C SER A 99 19.72 2.15 -12.25
N VAL A 100 18.60 2.83 -12.53
CA VAL A 100 18.40 3.60 -13.75
C VAL A 100 18.77 5.06 -13.50
N ARG A 101 19.74 5.58 -14.26
CA ARG A 101 20.10 6.98 -14.21
C ARG A 101 19.04 7.83 -14.92
N PRO A 102 18.54 8.91 -14.31
CA PRO A 102 17.61 9.82 -14.98
C PRO A 102 18.29 10.51 -16.18
N VAL A 103 17.70 10.37 -17.35
CA VAL A 103 18.11 11.05 -18.60
C VAL A 103 16.83 11.37 -19.35
N THR A 104 16.65 12.64 -19.71
CA THR A 104 15.46 13.07 -20.45
C THR A 104 15.49 12.62 -21.91
N ASP A 105 14.33 12.42 -22.50
CA ASP A 105 14.18 12.12 -23.92
C ASP A 105 14.81 13.17 -24.84
N LEU A 106 14.70 14.44 -24.45
CA LEU A 106 15.34 15.50 -25.21
C LEU A 106 16.87 15.32 -25.27
N ALA A 107 17.51 14.95 -24.16
CA ALA A 107 18.95 14.70 -24.11
C ALA A 107 19.34 13.38 -24.80
N GLN A 108 18.44 12.41 -24.87
CA GLN A 108 18.73 11.08 -25.40
C GLN A 108 18.38 10.94 -26.88
N TYR A 109 17.24 11.49 -27.29
CA TYR A 109 16.65 11.29 -28.62
C TYR A 109 16.39 12.58 -29.40
N GLY A 110 16.64 13.76 -28.82
CA GLY A 110 16.36 15.05 -29.44
C GLY A 110 14.86 15.36 -29.61
N ARG A 111 14.01 14.74 -28.82
CA ARG A 111 12.56 14.95 -28.79
C ARG A 111 12.05 14.98 -27.35
N GLU A 112 10.92 15.64 -27.12
CA GLU A 112 10.43 15.88 -25.75
C GLU A 112 9.87 14.63 -25.06
N GLU A 113 9.26 13.72 -25.82
CA GLU A 113 8.55 12.54 -25.29
C GLU A 113 8.79 11.32 -26.21
N HIS A 114 9.30 10.23 -25.65
CA HIS A 114 9.55 8.99 -26.40
C HIS A 114 9.54 7.76 -25.49
N TRP A 115 8.38 7.23 -25.22
CA TRP A 115 8.19 6.04 -24.38
C TRP A 115 8.96 4.82 -24.88
N ALA A 116 10.10 4.51 -24.28
CA ALA A 116 10.98 3.40 -24.63
C ALA A 116 11.49 2.70 -23.38
N LEU A 117 12.13 1.55 -23.52
CA LEU A 117 12.91 0.98 -22.42
C LEU A 117 14.20 1.80 -22.22
N PRO A 118 14.64 2.01 -20.96
CA PRO A 118 15.87 2.71 -20.67
C PRO A 118 17.05 2.13 -21.46
N THR A 119 17.94 2.99 -21.93
CA THR A 119 19.19 2.60 -22.57
C THR A 119 20.32 2.44 -21.56
N ALA A 120 21.54 2.10 -22.01
CA ALA A 120 22.73 2.12 -21.15
C ALA A 120 23.03 3.53 -20.58
N ARG A 121 22.51 4.61 -21.20
CA ARG A 121 22.63 5.99 -20.71
C ARG A 121 21.67 6.27 -19.55
N GLY A 122 20.56 5.59 -19.48
CA GLY A 122 19.44 5.76 -18.53
C GLY A 122 18.11 5.93 -19.24
N GLY A 123 17.15 6.58 -18.58
CA GLY A 123 15.83 6.91 -19.10
C GLY A 123 15.09 7.84 -18.13
N ASP A 124 13.94 8.36 -18.51
CA ASP A 124 13.10 9.20 -17.66
C ASP A 124 11.91 8.47 -17.05
N CYS A 125 10.86 9.18 -16.66
CA CYS A 125 9.81 8.59 -15.83
C CYS A 125 9.03 7.50 -16.53
N GLU A 126 8.67 7.69 -17.80
CA GLU A 126 7.91 6.73 -18.59
C GLU A 126 8.75 5.50 -18.97
N ASP A 127 10.03 5.70 -19.26
CA ASP A 127 10.98 4.61 -19.52
C ASP A 127 11.13 3.71 -18.30
N ILE A 128 11.27 4.33 -17.12
CA ILE A 128 11.38 3.62 -15.85
C ILE A 128 10.07 2.90 -15.52
N ALA A 129 8.91 3.53 -15.75
CA ALA A 129 7.61 2.88 -15.55
C ALA A 129 7.44 1.68 -16.49
N LEU A 130 7.87 1.82 -17.75
CA LEU A 130 7.84 0.76 -18.76
C LEU A 130 8.76 -0.40 -18.39
N LEU A 131 9.98 -0.12 -17.92
CA LEU A 131 10.92 -1.15 -17.45
C LEU A 131 10.35 -1.93 -16.24
N LYS A 132 9.76 -1.23 -15.27
CA LYS A 132 9.10 -1.88 -14.13
C LYS A 132 7.99 -2.81 -14.60
N LYS A 133 7.17 -2.36 -15.55
CA LYS A 133 6.09 -3.18 -16.12
C LYS A 133 6.67 -4.44 -16.79
N ALA A 134 7.69 -4.31 -17.64
CA ALA A 134 8.34 -5.43 -18.32
C ALA A 134 8.87 -6.48 -17.33
N GLU A 135 9.61 -6.02 -16.33
CA GLU A 135 10.22 -6.91 -15.33
C GLU A 135 9.15 -7.61 -14.46
N LEU A 136 8.09 -6.92 -14.06
CA LEU A 136 7.00 -7.50 -13.28
C LEU A 136 6.22 -8.54 -14.08
N ILE A 137 6.01 -8.31 -15.38
CA ILE A 137 5.41 -9.30 -16.27
C ILE A 137 6.31 -10.54 -16.36
N ARG A 138 7.64 -10.36 -16.56
CA ARG A 138 8.61 -11.44 -16.59
C ARG A 138 8.64 -12.25 -15.27
N MET A 139 8.32 -11.62 -14.15
CA MET A 139 8.20 -12.23 -12.82
C MET A 139 6.81 -12.85 -12.56
N GLY A 140 5.94 -12.92 -13.57
CA GLY A 140 4.65 -13.61 -13.50
C GLY A 140 3.48 -12.76 -12.99
N ILE A 141 3.61 -11.44 -12.94
CA ILE A 141 2.44 -10.56 -12.69
C ILE A 141 1.70 -10.35 -14.01
N ALA A 142 0.39 -10.56 -13.99
CA ALA A 142 -0.45 -10.41 -15.16
C ALA A 142 -0.39 -8.98 -15.73
N PRO A 143 -0.25 -8.79 -17.06
CA PRO A 143 -0.07 -7.47 -17.67
C PRO A 143 -1.20 -6.48 -17.40
N ASP A 144 -2.44 -6.96 -17.27
CA ASP A 144 -3.64 -6.18 -16.98
C ASP A 144 -3.74 -5.71 -15.50
N ARG A 145 -2.85 -6.22 -14.63
CA ARG A 145 -2.64 -5.72 -13.27
C ARG A 145 -1.61 -4.58 -13.22
N LEU A 146 -0.95 -4.29 -14.33
CA LEU A 146 0.14 -3.33 -14.45
C LEU A 146 -0.22 -2.27 -15.48
N LEU A 147 -0.68 -1.11 -15.04
CA LEU A 147 -1.22 -0.07 -15.93
C LEU A 147 -0.29 1.14 -15.93
N LEU A 148 0.14 1.55 -17.11
CA LEU A 148 0.84 2.81 -17.28
C LEU A 148 -0.15 3.96 -17.10
N ALA A 149 0.27 5.01 -16.40
CA ALA A 149 -0.55 6.18 -16.15
C ALA A 149 0.25 7.48 -16.33
N GLU A 150 -0.40 8.47 -16.94
CA GLU A 150 0.06 9.85 -17.00
C GLU A 150 -0.59 10.64 -15.87
N VAL A 151 0.23 11.39 -15.15
CA VAL A 151 -0.17 12.20 -14.01
C VAL A 151 0.46 13.59 -14.09
N LEU A 152 -0.05 14.56 -13.34
CA LEU A 152 0.68 15.78 -13.00
C LEU A 152 1.25 15.65 -11.60
N ASP A 153 2.50 16.07 -11.44
CA ASP A 153 3.14 16.21 -10.14
C ASP A 153 2.61 17.43 -9.36
N ARG A 154 3.20 17.73 -8.19
CA ARG A 154 2.81 18.90 -7.38
C ARG A 154 3.05 20.23 -8.10
N GLN A 155 4.03 20.30 -8.96
CA GLN A 155 4.40 21.46 -9.75
C GLN A 155 3.62 21.55 -11.07
N ARG A 156 2.71 20.57 -11.31
CA ARG A 156 1.92 20.42 -12.55
C ARG A 156 2.74 20.04 -13.78
N ASN A 157 3.92 19.47 -13.57
CA ASN A 157 4.68 18.87 -14.67
C ASN A 157 4.07 17.51 -15.03
N ASN A 158 4.16 17.16 -16.31
CA ASN A 158 3.83 15.82 -16.75
C ASN A 158 4.76 14.80 -16.10
N HIS A 159 4.18 13.70 -15.69
CA HIS A 159 4.89 12.60 -15.06
C HIS A 159 4.22 11.27 -15.39
N ALA A 160 5.00 10.20 -15.51
CA ALA A 160 4.50 8.87 -15.76
C ALA A 160 4.79 7.94 -14.61
N VAL A 161 3.81 7.11 -14.25
CA VAL A 161 3.94 6.12 -13.17
C VAL A 161 3.37 4.77 -13.61
N LEU A 162 3.81 3.70 -12.93
CA LEU A 162 3.20 2.39 -13.07
C LEU A 162 2.17 2.18 -11.95
N ILE A 163 0.97 1.77 -12.31
CA ILE A 163 -0.08 1.36 -11.37
C ILE A 163 -0.03 -0.16 -11.22
N LEU A 164 0.08 -0.63 -9.98
CA LEU A 164 -0.18 -2.02 -9.61
C LEU A 164 -1.62 -2.13 -9.10
N ARG A 165 -2.47 -2.79 -9.87
CA ARG A 165 -3.87 -3.05 -9.51
C ARG A 165 -3.96 -4.29 -8.63
N LYS A 166 -4.12 -4.08 -7.33
CA LYS A 166 -4.38 -5.13 -6.34
C LYS A 166 -5.88 -5.35 -6.18
N ASP A 167 -6.28 -6.33 -5.39
CA ASP A 167 -7.70 -6.59 -5.14
C ASP A 167 -8.34 -5.53 -4.23
N ASP A 168 -7.54 -4.92 -3.38
CA ASP A 168 -7.95 -3.87 -2.44
C ASP A 168 -7.80 -2.43 -2.99
N GLY A 169 -7.33 -2.27 -4.23
CA GLY A 169 -7.20 -0.97 -4.88
C GLY A 169 -5.95 -0.80 -5.72
N ASP A 170 -5.73 0.41 -6.21
CA ASP A 170 -4.63 0.77 -7.10
C ASP A 170 -3.47 1.41 -6.32
N TYR A 171 -2.26 0.91 -6.55
CA TYR A 171 -1.03 1.36 -5.91
C TYR A 171 -0.03 1.87 -6.95
N VAL A 172 0.72 2.89 -6.58
CA VAL A 172 1.67 3.56 -7.47
C VAL A 172 3.09 3.06 -7.23
N LEU A 173 3.76 2.64 -8.29
CA LEU A 173 5.19 2.40 -8.36
C LEU A 173 5.82 3.56 -9.13
N ASP A 174 6.55 4.38 -8.42
CA ASP A 174 7.05 5.67 -8.88
C ASP A 174 8.59 5.69 -8.86
N ASN A 175 9.22 6.45 -9.75
CA ASN A 175 10.67 6.64 -9.75
C ASN A 175 11.12 7.79 -8.81
N LEU A 176 10.21 8.68 -8.42
CA LEU A 176 10.50 9.78 -7.50
C LEU A 176 10.45 9.35 -6.02
N THR A 177 9.89 8.18 -5.72
CA THR A 177 9.86 7.63 -4.37
C THR A 177 9.99 6.10 -4.38
N ASN A 178 10.68 5.59 -3.38
CA ASN A 178 10.82 4.13 -3.19
C ASN A 178 9.59 3.48 -2.54
N ARG A 179 8.60 4.27 -2.14
CA ARG A 179 7.39 3.78 -1.46
C ARG A 179 6.32 3.40 -2.49
N MET A 180 5.80 2.20 -2.39
CA MET A 180 4.58 1.81 -3.09
C MET A 180 3.38 2.33 -2.29
N LEU A 181 2.72 3.36 -2.77
CA LEU A 181 1.62 4.04 -2.08
C LEU A 181 0.28 3.79 -2.77
N PRO A 182 -0.83 3.72 -2.01
CA PRO A 182 -2.14 3.89 -2.59
C PRO A 182 -2.20 5.17 -3.44
N TRP A 183 -2.86 5.12 -4.58
CA TRP A 183 -2.95 6.29 -5.48
C TRP A 183 -3.47 7.54 -4.77
N SER A 184 -4.45 7.37 -3.87
CA SER A 184 -5.06 8.46 -3.10
C SER A 184 -4.13 9.12 -2.06
N GLN A 185 -3.01 8.46 -1.73
CA GLN A 185 -1.99 8.99 -0.83
C GLN A 185 -0.82 9.62 -1.58
N THR A 186 -0.83 9.58 -2.90
CA THR A 186 0.17 10.29 -3.72
C THR A 186 -0.23 11.76 -3.90
N PRO A 187 0.72 12.65 -4.19
CA PRO A 187 0.41 14.05 -4.46
C PRO A 187 -0.13 14.29 -5.87
N TYR A 188 -0.31 13.25 -6.67
CA TYR A 188 -0.54 13.35 -8.11
C TYR A 188 -1.97 13.65 -8.49
N THR A 189 -2.12 14.34 -9.62
CA THR A 189 -3.37 14.46 -10.38
C THR A 189 -3.32 13.47 -11.53
N PHE A 190 -4.12 12.42 -11.47
CA PHE A 190 -4.19 11.39 -12.51
C PHE A 190 -4.99 11.92 -13.70
N LEU A 191 -4.38 11.97 -14.87
CA LEU A 191 -5.01 12.44 -16.10
C LEU A 191 -5.62 11.29 -16.89
N ARG A 192 -4.80 10.29 -17.20
CA ARG A 192 -5.21 9.10 -17.97
C ARG A 192 -4.38 7.88 -17.58
N MET A 193 -4.89 6.70 -17.88
CA MET A 193 -4.19 5.44 -17.68
C MET A 193 -4.62 4.40 -18.72
N GLN A 194 -3.83 3.34 -18.88
CA GLN A 194 -4.24 2.19 -19.68
C GLN A 194 -5.54 1.58 -19.13
N ASP A 195 -6.40 1.10 -20.02
CA ASP A 195 -7.62 0.37 -19.64
C ASP A 195 -7.26 -1.06 -19.24
N SER A 196 -7.55 -1.46 -18.01
CA SER A 196 -7.27 -2.82 -17.52
C SER A 196 -8.00 -3.92 -18.31
N SER A 197 -9.15 -3.60 -18.92
CA SER A 197 -9.89 -4.54 -19.76
C SER A 197 -9.39 -4.59 -21.20
N ALA A 198 -8.67 -3.57 -21.64
CA ALA A 198 -8.14 -3.43 -23.00
C ALA A 198 -6.86 -2.57 -22.97
N PRO A 199 -5.70 -3.12 -22.54
CA PRO A 199 -4.49 -2.32 -22.25
C PRO A 199 -3.89 -1.57 -23.44
N HIS A 200 -4.36 -1.83 -24.67
CA HIS A 200 -4.04 -1.04 -25.87
C HIS A 200 -4.82 0.29 -25.94
N ARG A 201 -5.82 0.48 -25.08
CA ARG A 201 -6.62 1.72 -24.98
C ARG A 201 -6.21 2.50 -23.75
N TRP A 202 -6.46 3.80 -23.83
CA TRP A 202 -6.28 4.72 -22.72
C TRP A 202 -7.63 5.29 -22.29
N LYS A 203 -7.74 5.59 -21.01
CA LYS A 203 -8.94 6.18 -20.42
C LYS A 203 -8.58 7.39 -19.58
N ALA A 204 -9.37 8.43 -19.68
CA ALA A 204 -9.34 9.58 -18.79
C ALA A 204 -9.74 9.14 -17.38
N VAL A 205 -9.05 9.66 -16.38
CA VAL A 205 -9.25 9.37 -14.95
C VAL A 205 -9.73 10.59 -14.21
N PHE A 206 -9.01 11.70 -14.25
CA PHE A 206 -9.31 12.97 -13.55
C PHE A 206 -9.59 12.76 -12.06
N ALA A 207 -8.57 12.28 -11.33
CA ALA A 207 -8.66 11.99 -9.91
C ALA A 207 -7.42 12.46 -9.14
N GLY A 208 -7.56 12.68 -7.83
CA GLY A 208 -6.48 13.14 -6.96
C GLY A 208 -6.12 14.61 -7.18
N GLY A 209 -5.06 15.09 -6.55
CA GLY A 209 -4.47 16.41 -6.75
C GLY A 209 -5.48 17.53 -6.97
N LEU A 210 -5.56 18.07 -8.16
CA LEU A 210 -6.46 19.17 -8.55
C LEU A 210 -7.96 18.80 -8.51
N PHE A 211 -8.29 17.51 -8.51
CA PHE A 211 -9.67 17.00 -8.47
C PHE A 211 -10.07 16.47 -7.09
N ARG A 212 -9.31 16.78 -6.04
CA ARG A 212 -9.73 16.56 -4.66
C ARG A 212 -10.67 17.71 -4.28
N GLY A 213 -11.97 17.41 -4.28
CA GLY A 213 -13.00 18.25 -3.70
C GLY A 213 -13.19 17.93 -2.23
#